data_39335fdebaa6d630945719d6bb55b4f8
#
_entry.id   39335fdebaa6d630945719d6bb55b4f8
#
_cell.length_a   1.000
_cell.length_b   1.000
_cell.length_c   1.000
_cell.angle_alpha   90.00
_cell.angle_beta   90.00
_cell.angle_gamma   90.00
#
_symmetry.space_group_name_H-M   'P 1'
#
loop_
_entity.id
_entity.type
_entity.pdbx_description
1 polymer ?
#
loop_
_entity_poly.entity_id
_entity_poly.type
_entity_poly.pdbx_seq_one_letter_code
_entity_poly.pdbx_strand_id
1 'polypeptide(L)'
;AVMGIYDGQGTFEGTDRLSMAVNKDFLSYLEAKCKGENPRHIVFEGDRLFSATNLRYILDKYQTRICILKQSEEALHKRHMARGDTQSEKFLKGRKTKIDNIQKEFSGNSEIFWLNEISDTKSLSGKLWRWLSEDTL
;
A
#
# COMPACT_ATOMS: atom_id res chain seq x y z
N ALA A 1 -7.18 -4.73 -11.50
CA ALA A 1 -8.19 -4.04 -10.69
C ALA A 1 -7.53 -2.98 -9.83
N VAL A 2 -8.15 -1.83 -9.70
CA VAL A 2 -7.75 -0.75 -8.80
C VAL A 2 -8.69 -0.75 -7.61
N MET A 3 -8.13 -0.76 -6.40
CA MET A 3 -8.91 -0.80 -5.17
C MET A 3 -8.82 0.54 -4.45
N GLY A 4 -9.96 1.09 -4.08
CA GLY A 4 -10.04 2.38 -3.41
C GLY A 4 -10.89 3.39 -4.16
N ILE A 5 -11.00 4.60 -3.62
CA ILE A 5 -11.77 5.70 -4.18
C ILE A 5 -10.82 6.83 -4.56
N TYR A 6 -10.78 7.17 -5.85
CA TYR A 6 -9.87 8.16 -6.45
C TYR A 6 -10.69 9.19 -7.23
N ASP A 7 -11.38 10.07 -6.54
CA ASP A 7 -12.26 11.08 -7.13
C ASP A 7 -11.79 12.55 -6.92
N GLY A 8 -10.64 12.74 -6.32
CA GLY A 8 -10.09 14.06 -6.01
C GLY A 8 -10.86 14.82 -4.92
N GLN A 9 -11.75 14.16 -4.20
CA GLN A 9 -12.61 14.77 -3.20
C GLN A 9 -12.11 14.46 -1.78
N GLY A 10 -11.57 15.45 -1.09
CA GLY A 10 -11.15 15.34 0.30
C GLY A 10 -9.66 15.14 0.50
N THR A 11 -9.26 14.98 1.78
CA THR A 11 -7.87 14.91 2.21
C THR A 11 -7.22 13.56 1.89
N PHE A 12 -8.02 12.51 1.85
CA PHE A 12 -7.56 11.14 1.61
C PHE A 12 -8.15 10.57 0.33
N GLU A 13 -7.40 9.72 -0.33
CA GLU A 13 -7.81 8.96 -1.49
C GLU A 13 -7.45 7.49 -1.37
N GLY A 14 -7.85 6.69 -2.35
CA GLY A 14 -7.51 5.29 -2.42
C GLY A 14 -8.19 4.44 -1.36
N THR A 15 -7.47 3.50 -0.81
CA THR A 15 -8.01 2.58 0.20
C THR A 15 -8.25 3.25 1.54
N ASP A 16 -7.64 4.39 1.83
CA ASP A 16 -7.86 5.16 3.06
C ASP A 16 -9.27 5.74 3.16
N ARG A 17 -10.00 5.82 2.05
CA ARG A 17 -11.42 6.21 2.02
C ARG A 17 -12.39 5.05 2.24
N LEU A 18 -11.90 3.83 2.25
CA LEU A 18 -12.74 2.67 2.53
C LEU A 18 -13.07 2.58 4.02
N SER A 19 -14.18 1.93 4.34
CA SER A 19 -14.56 1.66 5.73
C SER A 19 -13.47 0.86 6.45
N MET A 20 -13.33 1.06 7.76
CA MET A 20 -12.46 0.22 8.60
C MET A 20 -12.88 -1.25 8.56
N ALA A 21 -14.16 -1.53 8.31
CA ALA A 21 -14.69 -2.89 8.22
C ALA A 21 -14.30 -3.62 6.93
N VAL A 22 -13.83 -2.92 5.91
CA VAL A 22 -13.49 -3.51 4.60
C VAL A 22 -12.45 -4.64 4.69
N ASN A 23 -11.60 -4.59 5.70
CA ASN A 23 -10.56 -5.61 5.89
C ASN A 23 -11.11 -7.02 6.09
N LYS A 24 -12.33 -7.15 6.62
CA LYS A 24 -13.01 -8.45 6.81
C LYS A 24 -13.38 -9.11 5.48
N ASP A 25 -13.76 -8.30 4.51
CA ASP A 25 -14.31 -8.77 3.24
C ASP A 25 -13.26 -8.78 2.12
N PHE A 26 -12.09 -8.21 2.38
CA PHE A 26 -11.05 -8.03 1.35
C PHE A 26 -10.62 -9.34 0.69
N LEU A 27 -10.30 -10.35 1.46
CA LEU A 27 -9.79 -11.62 0.92
C LEU A 27 -10.86 -12.36 0.12
N SER A 28 -12.10 -12.35 0.57
CA SER A 28 -13.23 -12.92 -0.16
C SER A 28 -13.48 -12.19 -1.49
N TYR A 29 -13.38 -10.88 -1.47
CA TYR A 29 -13.46 -10.05 -2.67
C TYR A 29 -12.33 -10.35 -3.65
N LEU A 30 -11.10 -10.44 -3.15
CA LEU A 30 -9.93 -10.77 -3.95
C LEU A 30 -10.08 -12.14 -4.64
N GLU A 31 -10.50 -13.15 -3.90
CA GLU A 31 -10.75 -14.49 -4.46
C GLU A 31 -11.83 -14.49 -5.53
N ALA A 32 -12.95 -13.80 -5.30
CA ALA A 32 -14.03 -13.69 -6.28
C ALA A 32 -13.55 -13.00 -7.57
N LYS A 33 -12.76 -11.92 -7.44
CA LYS A 33 -12.16 -11.24 -8.59
C LYS A 33 -11.19 -12.12 -9.37
N CYS A 34 -10.34 -12.87 -8.69
CA CYS A 34 -9.40 -13.78 -9.33
C CYS A 34 -10.12 -14.91 -10.09
N LYS A 35 -11.20 -15.44 -9.54
CA LYS A 35 -11.98 -16.50 -10.18
C LYS A 35 -12.82 -16.00 -11.35
N GLY A 36 -13.42 -14.81 -11.23
CA GLY A 36 -14.33 -14.26 -12.23
C GLY A 36 -13.64 -13.58 -13.40
N GLU A 37 -12.66 -12.75 -13.12
CA GLU A 37 -12.00 -11.91 -14.12
C GLU A 37 -10.61 -12.41 -14.53
N ASN A 38 -10.02 -13.31 -13.73
CA ASN A 38 -8.68 -13.81 -13.90
C ASN A 38 -7.65 -12.69 -14.25
N PRO A 39 -7.54 -11.64 -13.43
CA PRO A 39 -6.71 -10.49 -13.75
C PRO A 39 -5.23 -10.90 -13.75
N ARG A 40 -4.48 -10.41 -14.72
CA ARG A 40 -3.04 -10.68 -14.80
C ARG A 40 -2.27 -10.11 -13.61
N HIS A 41 -2.65 -8.90 -13.20
CA HIS A 41 -2.06 -8.20 -12.07
C HIS A 41 -3.13 -7.59 -11.18
N ILE A 42 -2.86 -7.60 -9.88
CA ILE A 42 -3.65 -6.88 -8.88
C ILE A 42 -2.70 -5.95 -8.15
N VAL A 43 -3.04 -4.69 -8.12
CA VAL A 43 -2.30 -3.65 -7.41
C VAL A 43 -3.23 -2.99 -6.41
N PHE A 44 -2.80 -2.88 -5.19
CA PHE A 44 -3.48 -2.08 -4.18
C PHE A 44 -2.45 -1.36 -3.30
N GLU A 45 -2.87 -0.29 -2.70
CA GLU A 45 -2.05 0.55 -1.84
C GLU A 45 -2.82 0.95 -0.58
N GLY A 46 -2.12 1.54 0.37
CA GLY A 46 -2.71 2.14 1.55
C GLY A 46 -2.76 1.24 2.76
N ASP A 47 -3.03 1.86 3.89
CA ASP A 47 -2.92 1.23 5.20
C ASP A 47 -4.08 0.28 5.54
N ARG A 48 -5.27 0.52 4.96
CA ARG A 48 -6.49 -0.21 5.29
C ARG A 48 -6.39 -1.71 4.99
N LEU A 49 -5.84 -2.05 3.85
CA LEU A 49 -5.72 -3.41 3.37
C LEU A 49 -4.33 -4.01 3.64
N PHE A 50 -3.36 -3.19 3.99
CA PHE A 50 -1.99 -3.58 4.26
C PHE A 50 -1.86 -4.10 5.70
N SER A 51 -2.20 -5.35 5.90
CA SER A 51 -2.11 -6.05 7.19
C SER A 51 -1.31 -7.33 7.07
N ALA A 52 -0.66 -7.76 8.14
CA ALA A 52 0.10 -9.00 8.16
C ALA A 52 -0.78 -10.21 7.82
N THR A 53 -2.01 -10.23 8.29
CA THR A 53 -2.98 -11.32 7.99
C THR A 53 -3.28 -11.41 6.50
N ASN A 54 -3.58 -10.27 5.86
CA ASN A 54 -3.84 -10.25 4.42
C ASN A 54 -2.60 -10.65 3.62
N LEU A 55 -1.44 -10.14 4.02
CA LEU A 55 -0.19 -10.43 3.31
C LEU A 55 0.24 -11.89 3.43
N ARG A 56 0.07 -12.54 4.57
CA ARG A 56 0.35 -13.98 4.71
C ARG A 56 -0.51 -14.79 3.75
N TYR A 57 -1.79 -14.49 3.66
CA TYR A 57 -2.70 -15.16 2.74
C TYR A 57 -2.31 -14.94 1.28
N ILE A 58 -2.00 -13.70 0.91
CA ILE A 58 -1.64 -13.32 -0.45
C ILE A 58 -0.32 -13.98 -0.87
N LEU A 59 0.70 -13.93 -0.02
CA LEU A 59 2.02 -14.51 -0.29
C LEU A 59 2.00 -16.02 -0.42
N ASP A 60 1.07 -16.68 0.26
CA ASP A 60 0.89 -18.13 0.15
C ASP A 60 0.32 -18.56 -1.23
N LYS A 61 -0.46 -17.70 -1.86
CA LYS A 61 -1.22 -18.03 -3.08
C LYS A 61 -0.72 -17.36 -4.35
N TYR A 62 -0.06 -16.21 -4.24
CA TYR A 62 0.27 -15.37 -5.38
C TYR A 62 1.72 -14.93 -5.35
N GLN A 63 2.33 -14.84 -6.51
CA GLN A 63 3.60 -14.14 -6.65
C GLN A 63 3.40 -12.66 -6.31
N THR A 64 4.05 -12.20 -5.26
CA THR A 64 3.76 -10.90 -4.66
C THR A 64 5.03 -10.10 -4.45
N ARG A 65 4.95 -8.80 -4.68
CA ARG A 65 5.98 -7.83 -4.29
C ARG A 65 5.38 -6.78 -3.38
N ILE A 66 6.08 -6.46 -2.32
CA ILE A 66 5.69 -5.48 -1.32
C ILE A 66 6.62 -4.29 -1.43
N CYS A 67 6.03 -3.12 -1.65
CA CYS A 67 6.74 -1.86 -1.73
C CYS A 67 6.39 -1.00 -0.51
N ILE A 68 7.40 -0.66 0.29
CA ILE A 68 7.25 0.21 1.46
C ILE A 68 7.90 1.55 1.17
N LEU A 69 7.09 2.60 1.19
CA LEU A 69 7.56 3.97 1.03
C LEU A 69 7.96 4.53 2.39
N LYS A 70 9.22 4.89 2.55
CA LYS A 70 9.71 5.53 3.76
C LYS A 70 10.14 6.97 3.51
N GLN A 71 9.93 7.81 4.50
CA GLN A 71 10.33 9.21 4.52
C GLN A 71 10.89 9.56 5.89
N SER A 72 11.68 10.64 5.96
CA SER A 72 12.06 11.21 7.24
C SER A 72 10.83 11.73 8.00
N GLU A 73 10.92 11.78 9.33
CA GLU A 73 9.82 12.31 10.16
C GLU A 73 9.50 13.77 9.81
N GLU A 74 10.53 14.55 9.48
CA GLU A 74 10.38 15.93 9.05
C GLU A 74 9.59 16.04 7.73
N ALA A 75 9.93 15.21 6.73
CA ALA A 75 9.23 15.19 5.45
C ALA A 75 7.77 14.73 5.60
N LEU A 76 7.51 13.74 6.46
CA LEU A 76 6.16 13.29 6.81
C LEU A 76 5.37 14.42 7.46
N HIS A 77 5.95 15.09 8.45
CA HIS A 77 5.29 16.22 9.15
C HIS A 77 4.92 17.34 8.18
N LYS A 78 5.84 17.75 7.31
CA LYS A 78 5.59 18.77 6.28
C LYS A 78 4.43 18.39 5.36
N ARG A 79 4.36 17.13 4.93
CA ARG A 79 3.29 16.64 4.05
C ARG A 79 1.93 16.57 4.77
N HIS A 80 1.90 16.15 6.04
CA HIS A 80 0.69 16.17 6.85
C HIS A 80 0.16 17.59 7.03
N MET A 81 1.02 18.54 7.35
CA MET A 81 0.66 19.94 7.46
C MET A 81 0.15 20.53 6.14
N ALA A 82 0.80 20.24 5.02
CA ALA A 82 0.38 20.71 3.69
C ALA A 82 -0.99 20.18 3.27
N ARG A 83 -1.38 18.97 3.72
CA ARG A 83 -2.70 18.37 3.43
C ARG A 83 -3.79 18.79 4.42
N GLY A 84 -3.45 19.54 5.48
CA GLY A 84 -4.38 19.82 6.57
C GLY A 84 -4.78 18.57 7.36
N ASP A 85 -3.90 17.58 7.40
CA ASP A 85 -4.12 16.32 8.11
C ASP A 85 -3.96 16.50 9.61
N THR A 86 -4.99 16.13 10.38
CA THR A 86 -5.06 16.30 11.84
C THR A 86 -4.90 14.98 12.60
N GLN A 87 -4.32 13.96 11.99
CA GLN A 87 -4.11 12.67 12.63
C GLN A 87 -3.23 12.81 13.89
N SER A 88 -3.60 12.14 14.98
CA SER A 88 -2.86 12.19 16.23
C SER A 88 -1.49 11.53 16.11
N GLU A 89 -0.52 12.00 16.91
CA GLU A 89 0.82 11.39 16.99
C GLU A 89 0.75 9.90 17.38
N LYS A 90 -0.15 9.55 18.28
CA LYS A 90 -0.38 8.15 18.68
C LYS A 90 -0.79 7.27 17.49
N PHE A 91 -1.68 7.79 16.65
CA PHE A 91 -2.13 7.09 15.44
C PHE A 91 -0.99 6.91 14.44
N LEU A 92 -0.23 7.96 14.16
CA LEU A 92 0.91 7.94 13.25
C LEU A 92 2.01 6.98 13.74
N LYS A 93 2.29 6.98 15.04
CA LYS A 93 3.24 6.04 15.66
C LYS A 93 2.77 4.60 15.54
N GLY A 94 1.48 4.34 15.74
CA GLY A 94 0.88 3.02 15.56
C GLY A 94 1.01 2.52 14.12
N ARG A 95 0.79 3.36 13.13
CA ARG A 95 0.99 3.04 11.71
C ARG A 95 2.45 2.71 11.41
N LYS A 96 3.38 3.49 11.91
CA LYS A 96 4.82 3.24 11.75
C LYS A 96 5.21 1.88 12.33
N THR A 97 4.79 1.59 13.56
CA THR A 97 5.05 0.31 14.22
C THR A 97 4.50 -0.87 13.43
N LYS A 98 3.28 -0.74 12.91
CA LYS A 98 2.65 -1.75 12.05
C LYS A 98 3.48 -2.02 10.79
N ILE A 99 3.92 -0.97 10.10
CA ILE A 99 4.73 -1.08 8.88
C ILE A 99 6.09 -1.72 9.18
N ASP A 100 6.74 -1.32 10.27
CA ASP A 100 8.03 -1.88 10.70
C ASP A 100 7.91 -3.38 11.04
N ASN A 101 6.83 -3.80 11.68
CA ASN A 101 6.55 -5.20 11.96
C ASN A 101 6.29 -6.01 10.68
N ILE A 102 5.53 -5.47 9.75
CA ILE A 102 5.30 -6.08 8.44
C ILE A 102 6.61 -6.23 7.68
N GLN A 103 7.44 -5.20 7.68
CA GLN A 103 8.73 -5.24 7.02
C GLN A 103 9.63 -6.34 7.60
N LYS A 104 9.66 -6.50 8.91
CA LYS A 104 10.44 -7.57 9.57
C LYS A 104 9.94 -8.95 9.18
N GLU A 105 8.62 -9.16 9.21
CA GLU A 105 8.02 -10.46 8.90
C GLU A 105 8.23 -10.86 7.43
N PHE A 106 8.13 -9.91 6.52
CA PHE A 106 8.18 -10.16 5.08
C PHE A 106 9.46 -9.63 4.41
N SER A 107 10.57 -9.58 5.13
CA SER A 107 11.83 -9.00 4.64
C SER A 107 12.33 -9.61 3.34
N GLY A 108 12.09 -10.89 3.09
CA GLY A 108 12.43 -11.56 1.83
C GLY A 108 11.58 -11.14 0.62
N ASN A 109 10.41 -10.55 0.85
CA ASN A 109 9.44 -10.13 -0.17
C ASN A 109 9.18 -8.63 -0.19
N SER A 110 9.86 -7.85 0.65
CA SER A 110 9.64 -6.41 0.75
C SER A 110 10.85 -5.61 0.28
N GLU A 111 10.58 -4.52 -0.42
CA GLU A 111 11.58 -3.53 -0.81
C GLU A 111 11.26 -2.19 -0.15
N ILE A 112 12.29 -1.49 0.32
CA ILE A 112 12.16 -0.18 0.96
C ILE A 112 12.59 0.90 -0.01
N PHE A 113 11.72 1.90 -0.18
CA PHE A 113 11.99 3.06 -1.00
C PHE A 113 11.96 4.33 -0.13
N TRP A 114 13.06 5.07 -0.15
CA TRP A 114 13.15 6.37 0.49
C TRP A 114 12.70 7.44 -0.47
N LEU A 115 11.61 8.13 -0.13
CA LEU A 115 11.02 9.18 -0.95
C LEU A 115 11.11 10.52 -0.23
N ASN A 116 12.10 11.31 -0.57
CA ASN A 116 12.27 12.66 -0.04
C ASN A 116 11.72 13.73 -1.00
N GLU A 117 11.72 13.47 -2.30
CA GLU A 117 11.37 14.42 -3.36
C GLU A 117 10.44 13.82 -4.42
N ILE A 118 9.87 14.70 -5.26
CA ILE A 118 9.01 14.30 -6.40
C ILE A 118 9.79 13.46 -7.42
N SER A 119 11.08 13.74 -7.61
CA SER A 119 11.97 12.96 -8.48
C SER A 119 12.03 11.49 -8.08
N ASP A 120 12.03 11.21 -6.77
CA ASP A 120 12.04 9.85 -6.24
C ASP A 120 10.74 9.11 -6.59
N THR A 121 9.61 9.82 -6.59
CA THR A 121 8.31 9.25 -6.99
C THR A 121 8.31 8.83 -8.47
N LYS A 122 8.91 9.61 -9.35
CA LYS A 122 9.03 9.25 -10.77
C LYS A 122 9.92 8.02 -10.97
N SER A 123 11.05 7.97 -10.29
CA SER A 123 11.96 6.82 -10.32
C SER A 123 11.26 5.54 -9.81
N LEU A 124 10.52 5.64 -8.70
CA LEU A 124 9.75 4.54 -8.15
C LEU A 124 8.67 4.07 -9.12
N SER A 125 7.93 4.97 -9.73
CA SER A 125 6.90 4.63 -10.72
C SER A 125 7.48 3.81 -11.87
N GLY A 126 8.63 4.20 -12.41
CA GLY A 126 9.33 3.44 -13.45
C GLY A 126 9.76 2.04 -12.97
N LYS A 127 10.17 1.90 -11.72
CA LYS A 127 10.56 0.62 -11.14
C LYS A 127 9.36 -0.31 -10.95
N LEU A 128 8.25 0.21 -10.43
CA LEU A 128 7.01 -0.54 -10.27
C LEU A 128 6.45 -1.00 -11.61
N TRP A 129 6.48 -0.13 -12.62
CA TRP A 129 6.07 -0.48 -13.98
C TRP A 129 6.92 -1.61 -14.56
N ARG A 130 8.23 -1.57 -14.33
CA ARG A 130 9.15 -2.62 -14.77
C ARG A 130 8.82 -3.96 -14.10
N TRP A 131 8.54 -3.98 -12.81
CA TRP A 131 8.09 -5.19 -12.11
C TRP A 131 6.86 -5.82 -12.74
N LEU A 132 5.84 -5.00 -13.04
CA LEU A 132 4.61 -5.47 -13.68
C LEU A 132 4.85 -5.97 -15.11
N SER A 133 5.84 -5.43 -15.80
CA SER A 133 6.16 -5.80 -17.18
C SER A 133 7.03 -7.06 -17.29
N GLU A 134 7.97 -7.25 -16.39
CA GLU A 134 8.87 -8.40 -16.37
C GLU A 134 8.13 -9.72 -16.05
N ASP A 135 7.10 -9.66 -15.22
CA ASP A 135 6.25 -10.82 -14.90
C ASP A 135 5.31 -11.22 -16.05
N THR A 136 5.45 -10.59 -17.21
CA THR A 136 4.64 -10.89 -18.41
C THR A 136 5.28 -11.90 -19.37
N LEU A 137 6.40 -12.38 -19.00
CA LEU A 137 7.09 -13.46 -19.69
C LEU A 137 6.78 -14.80 -19.04
#